data_fef704c9e52861ec8fcf1f799b45ca6e
#
_entry.id   fef704c9e52861ec8fcf1f799b45ca6e
#
_cell.length_a   1.000
_cell.length_b   1.000
_cell.length_c   1.000
_cell.angle_alpha   90.00
_cell.angle_beta   90.00
_cell.angle_gamma   90.00
#
_symmetry.space_group_name_H-M   'P 1'
#
loop_
_entity.id
_entity.type
_entity.pdbx_description
1 polymer ?
#
loop_
_entity_poly.entity_id
_entity_poly.type
_entity_poly.pdbx_seq_one_letter_code
_entity_poly.pdbx_strand_id
1 'polypeptide(L)'
;MLIGEVARRSGLSARMLRHYDAVGLVRPTGRTVGGYREYSPADVRRLLHVEGLRTLGLSLAQVGRALADPAFTPSELVADLVRATEDRLTRDRELLARLRTVDAAEPGSWDEVLDVVGLLRALASPAAGHRQQAALAATADAPLPPELLARTALAEPDPHVAGALRWALARSGDPDGTAAATLAAGLRSADVAVRRRAVDALAETGTAPEATAALVDAVDDPDPEVHRRAVLAAGGRGVTATVPALVALVVAGVDDVAAAEVLAALSEDDPATSARVLDALDGALDGADPAARIRLAQALVEQPGPGAREALLRLTRDDDRAVALVATAFAGRPGRAAPPPRPGRSTRSLGQAPPRARP
;
A
#
# COMPACT_ATOMS: atom_id res chain seq x y z
N MET A 1 -11.81 -62.07 -9.47
CA MET A 1 -11.66 -61.76 -8.03
C MET A 1 -13.03 -61.48 -7.43
N LEU A 2 -13.33 -62.00 -6.25
CA LEU A 2 -14.59 -61.72 -5.56
C LEU A 2 -14.60 -60.34 -4.92
N ILE A 3 -15.79 -59.75 -4.72
CA ILE A 3 -15.99 -58.42 -4.16
C ILE A 3 -15.22 -58.17 -2.84
N GLY A 4 -15.15 -59.19 -1.96
CA GLY A 4 -14.41 -59.10 -0.69
C GLY A 4 -12.89 -59.04 -0.85
N GLU A 5 -12.35 -59.66 -1.89
CA GLU A 5 -10.93 -59.61 -2.23
C GLU A 5 -10.57 -58.24 -2.84
N VAL A 6 -11.43 -57.76 -3.76
CA VAL A 6 -11.26 -56.42 -4.36
C VAL A 6 -11.32 -55.36 -3.26
N ALA A 7 -12.28 -55.47 -2.32
CA ALA A 7 -12.40 -54.55 -1.19
C ALA A 7 -11.11 -54.48 -0.34
N ARG A 8 -10.53 -55.62 0.00
CA ARG A 8 -9.27 -55.67 0.76
C ARG A 8 -8.08 -55.05 0.01
N ARG A 9 -7.98 -55.29 -1.31
CA ARG A 9 -6.87 -54.79 -2.14
C ARG A 9 -6.97 -53.33 -2.46
N SER A 10 -8.19 -52.81 -2.65
CA SER A 10 -8.42 -51.39 -2.98
C SER A 10 -8.58 -50.48 -1.75
N GLY A 11 -8.74 -51.03 -0.55
CA GLY A 11 -9.08 -50.27 0.65
C GLY A 11 -10.52 -49.76 0.70
N LEU A 12 -11.36 -50.17 -0.27
CA LEU A 12 -12.76 -49.73 -0.37
C LEU A 12 -13.72 -50.72 0.33
N SER A 13 -14.82 -50.19 0.85
CA SER A 13 -15.87 -51.07 1.40
C SER A 13 -16.64 -51.78 0.27
N ALA A 14 -17.13 -53.01 0.56
CA ALA A 14 -17.99 -53.71 -0.38
C ALA A 14 -19.29 -52.94 -0.70
N ARG A 15 -19.72 -52.01 0.19
CA ARG A 15 -20.85 -51.10 -0.03
C ARG A 15 -20.48 -50.07 -1.13
N MET A 16 -19.28 -49.51 -1.11
CA MET A 16 -18.80 -48.56 -2.12
C MET A 16 -18.70 -49.24 -3.49
N LEU A 17 -18.14 -50.45 -3.56
CA LEU A 17 -18.07 -51.22 -4.80
C LEU A 17 -19.46 -51.52 -5.41
N ARG A 18 -20.48 -51.83 -4.57
CA ARG A 18 -21.87 -51.97 -5.04
C ARG A 18 -22.45 -50.65 -5.53
N HIS A 19 -22.10 -49.55 -4.90
CA HIS A 19 -22.53 -48.22 -5.34
C HIS A 19 -21.91 -47.88 -6.70
N TYR A 20 -20.62 -48.13 -6.93
CA TYR A 20 -19.99 -47.93 -8.23
C TYR A 20 -20.55 -48.76 -9.35
N ASP A 21 -20.97 -50.02 -9.03
CA ASP A 21 -21.72 -50.88 -9.95
C ASP A 21 -23.11 -50.27 -10.27
N ALA A 22 -23.83 -49.82 -9.24
CA ALA A 22 -25.16 -49.22 -9.41
C ALA A 22 -25.16 -47.93 -10.25
N VAL A 23 -24.13 -47.09 -10.12
CA VAL A 23 -23.96 -45.85 -10.92
C VAL A 23 -23.21 -46.09 -12.23
N GLY A 24 -22.86 -47.33 -12.54
CA GLY A 24 -22.24 -47.72 -13.83
C GLY A 24 -20.78 -47.35 -14.00
N LEU A 25 -20.09 -46.90 -12.96
CA LEU A 25 -18.67 -46.52 -13.01
C LEU A 25 -17.75 -47.72 -13.14
N VAL A 26 -17.98 -48.77 -12.35
CA VAL A 26 -17.23 -50.05 -12.38
C VAL A 26 -18.22 -51.17 -12.32
N ARG A 27 -18.40 -51.91 -13.41
CA ARG A 27 -19.30 -53.06 -13.51
C ARG A 27 -18.49 -54.33 -13.36
N PRO A 28 -18.94 -55.29 -12.53
CA PRO A 28 -18.29 -56.60 -12.47
C PRO A 28 -18.45 -57.34 -13.81
N THR A 29 -17.39 -57.97 -14.26
CA THR A 29 -17.38 -58.73 -15.53
C THR A 29 -18.34 -59.94 -15.48
N GLY A 30 -18.59 -60.48 -14.29
CA GLY A 30 -19.45 -61.66 -14.13
C GLY A 30 -20.02 -61.81 -12.73
N ARG A 31 -20.76 -62.94 -12.58
CA ARG A 31 -21.22 -63.44 -11.29
C ARG A 31 -20.94 -64.95 -11.18
N THR A 32 -20.53 -65.35 -10.01
CA THR A 32 -20.35 -66.79 -9.73
C THR A 32 -21.69 -67.56 -9.76
N VAL A 33 -21.67 -68.90 -9.79
CA VAL A 33 -22.84 -69.73 -9.69
C VAL A 33 -23.66 -69.44 -8.43
N GLY A 34 -23.02 -68.95 -7.33
CA GLY A 34 -23.65 -68.47 -6.10
C GLY A 34 -24.10 -67.01 -6.12
N GLY A 35 -24.10 -66.33 -7.25
CA GLY A 35 -24.58 -64.95 -7.41
C GLY A 35 -23.62 -63.87 -6.93
N TYR A 36 -22.40 -64.17 -6.47
CA TYR A 36 -21.41 -63.20 -6.02
C TYR A 36 -20.77 -62.50 -7.21
N ARG A 37 -20.56 -61.19 -7.07
CA ARG A 37 -19.90 -60.35 -8.08
C ARG A 37 -18.45 -60.75 -8.28
N GLU A 38 -18.08 -60.94 -9.53
CA GLU A 38 -16.72 -61.26 -9.96
C GLU A 38 -16.14 -60.16 -10.81
N TYR A 39 -14.94 -59.69 -10.43
CA TYR A 39 -14.21 -58.60 -11.08
C TYR A 39 -12.99 -59.11 -11.82
N SER A 40 -12.83 -58.67 -13.05
CA SER A 40 -11.64 -58.93 -13.85
C SER A 40 -10.47 -57.99 -13.45
N PRO A 41 -9.25 -58.29 -13.88
CA PRO A 41 -8.14 -57.36 -13.72
C PRO A 41 -8.37 -55.98 -14.38
N ALA A 42 -9.18 -55.93 -15.46
CA ALA A 42 -9.57 -54.69 -16.10
C ALA A 42 -10.54 -53.86 -15.23
N ASP A 43 -11.50 -54.53 -14.56
CA ASP A 43 -12.42 -53.85 -13.64
C ASP A 43 -11.67 -53.27 -12.44
N VAL A 44 -10.66 -53.99 -11.94
CA VAL A 44 -9.82 -53.49 -10.83
C VAL A 44 -8.99 -52.30 -11.28
N ARG A 45 -8.41 -52.31 -12.48
CA ARG A 45 -7.70 -51.11 -13.02
C ARG A 45 -8.65 -49.92 -13.16
N ARG A 46 -9.85 -50.13 -13.70
CA ARG A 46 -10.88 -49.11 -13.81
C ARG A 46 -11.26 -48.54 -12.43
N LEU A 47 -11.36 -49.40 -11.41
CA LEU A 47 -11.61 -49.01 -10.04
C LEU A 47 -10.50 -48.10 -9.51
N LEU A 48 -9.23 -48.42 -9.76
CA LEU A 48 -8.09 -47.57 -9.37
C LEU A 48 -8.11 -46.24 -10.07
N HIS A 49 -8.51 -46.16 -11.35
CA HIS A 49 -8.72 -44.91 -12.05
C HIS A 49 -9.83 -44.05 -11.43
N VAL A 50 -10.97 -44.68 -11.07
CA VAL A 50 -12.08 -43.98 -10.35
C VAL A 50 -11.57 -43.38 -9.06
N GLU A 51 -10.88 -44.17 -8.23
CA GLU A 51 -10.35 -43.68 -6.96
C GLU A 51 -9.27 -42.61 -7.13
N GLY A 52 -8.36 -42.76 -8.07
CA GLY A 52 -7.36 -41.74 -8.39
C GLY A 52 -8.01 -40.40 -8.74
N LEU A 53 -9.01 -40.41 -9.63
CA LEU A 53 -9.75 -39.21 -9.99
C LEU A 53 -10.57 -38.61 -8.82
N ARG A 54 -11.12 -39.49 -7.97
CA ARG A 54 -11.81 -39.05 -6.74
C ARG A 54 -10.89 -38.36 -5.75
N THR A 55 -9.67 -38.88 -5.61
CA THR A 55 -8.64 -38.27 -4.75
C THR A 55 -8.24 -36.90 -5.25
N LEU A 56 -8.32 -36.62 -6.56
CA LEU A 56 -8.13 -35.31 -7.17
C LEU A 56 -9.34 -34.37 -7.01
N GLY A 57 -10.41 -34.80 -6.30
CA GLY A 57 -11.57 -33.97 -5.98
C GLY A 57 -12.73 -34.04 -6.97
N LEU A 58 -12.69 -34.92 -7.98
CA LEU A 58 -13.79 -35.06 -8.94
C LEU A 58 -15.01 -35.70 -8.27
N SER A 59 -16.21 -35.27 -8.62
CA SER A 59 -17.46 -35.96 -8.31
C SER A 59 -17.59 -37.23 -9.13
N LEU A 60 -18.40 -38.18 -8.68
CA LEU A 60 -18.62 -39.43 -9.42
C LEU A 60 -19.17 -39.21 -10.84
N ALA A 61 -19.98 -38.16 -11.03
CA ALA A 61 -20.50 -37.79 -12.34
C ALA A 61 -19.38 -37.27 -13.27
N GLN A 62 -18.43 -36.49 -12.74
CA GLN A 62 -17.27 -36.04 -13.51
C GLN A 62 -16.32 -37.16 -13.85
N VAL A 63 -16.07 -38.08 -12.90
CA VAL A 63 -15.28 -39.29 -13.14
C VAL A 63 -15.93 -40.16 -14.24
N GLY A 64 -17.25 -40.33 -14.21
CA GLY A 64 -17.96 -41.08 -15.24
C GLY A 64 -17.79 -40.47 -16.63
N ARG A 65 -17.91 -39.14 -16.78
CA ARG A 65 -17.69 -38.46 -18.04
C ARG A 65 -16.25 -38.58 -18.52
N ALA A 66 -15.29 -38.35 -17.64
CA ALA A 66 -13.86 -38.44 -17.98
C ALA A 66 -13.45 -39.81 -18.46
N LEU A 67 -13.96 -40.88 -17.82
CA LEU A 67 -13.64 -42.26 -18.21
C LEU A 67 -14.45 -42.76 -19.42
N ALA A 68 -15.49 -42.06 -19.85
CA ALA A 68 -16.28 -42.38 -21.05
C ALA A 68 -15.81 -41.64 -22.30
N ASP A 69 -15.03 -40.59 -22.17
CA ASP A 69 -14.53 -39.76 -23.27
C ASP A 69 -13.24 -40.39 -23.88
N PRO A 70 -13.27 -40.81 -25.15
CA PRO A 70 -12.08 -41.33 -25.84
C PRO A 70 -10.97 -40.32 -26.04
N ALA A 71 -11.29 -38.99 -26.04
CA ALA A 71 -10.34 -37.89 -26.17
C ALA A 71 -9.79 -37.45 -24.80
N PHE A 72 -10.18 -38.09 -23.73
CA PHE A 72 -9.75 -37.75 -22.38
C PHE A 72 -8.23 -37.81 -22.21
N THR A 73 -7.65 -36.66 -21.89
CA THR A 73 -6.23 -36.49 -21.61
C THR A 73 -6.04 -36.21 -20.13
N PRO A 74 -5.44 -37.12 -19.34
CA PRO A 74 -5.25 -36.91 -17.89
C PRO A 74 -4.51 -35.62 -17.54
N SER A 75 -3.53 -35.22 -18.37
CA SER A 75 -2.77 -33.97 -18.15
C SER A 75 -3.62 -32.71 -18.32
N GLU A 76 -4.53 -32.68 -19.29
CA GLU A 76 -5.46 -31.56 -19.50
C GLU A 76 -6.45 -31.44 -18.33
N LEU A 77 -7.00 -32.57 -17.88
CA LEU A 77 -7.87 -32.58 -16.72
C LEU A 77 -7.18 -32.04 -15.47
N VAL A 78 -5.94 -32.47 -15.20
CA VAL A 78 -5.19 -31.97 -14.04
C VAL A 78 -4.93 -30.47 -14.18
N ALA A 79 -4.57 -29.98 -15.37
CA ALA A 79 -4.39 -28.55 -15.63
C ALA A 79 -5.70 -27.74 -15.39
N ASP A 80 -6.85 -28.29 -15.83
CA ASP A 80 -8.16 -27.67 -15.60
C ASP A 80 -8.52 -27.62 -14.12
N LEU A 81 -8.25 -28.69 -13.37
CA LEU A 81 -8.47 -28.73 -11.93
C LEU A 81 -7.59 -27.75 -11.17
N VAL A 82 -6.32 -27.61 -11.58
CA VAL A 82 -5.41 -26.61 -11.02
C VAL A 82 -5.99 -25.22 -11.24
N ARG A 83 -6.32 -24.85 -12.48
CA ARG A 83 -6.91 -23.54 -12.81
C ARG A 83 -8.20 -23.28 -12.01
N ALA A 84 -9.13 -24.23 -11.99
CA ALA A 84 -10.39 -24.09 -11.25
C ALA A 84 -10.18 -23.93 -9.74
N THR A 85 -9.12 -24.54 -9.19
CA THR A 85 -8.76 -24.43 -7.77
C THR A 85 -8.12 -23.07 -7.49
N GLU A 86 -7.24 -22.59 -8.36
CA GLU A 86 -6.63 -21.25 -8.27
C GLU A 86 -7.69 -20.16 -8.35
N ASP A 87 -8.64 -20.26 -9.28
CA ASP A 87 -9.78 -19.34 -9.41
C ASP A 87 -10.66 -19.34 -8.15
N ARG A 88 -10.85 -20.51 -7.54
CA ARG A 88 -11.60 -20.63 -6.27
C ARG A 88 -10.84 -19.97 -5.14
N LEU A 89 -9.54 -20.26 -5.00
CA LEU A 89 -8.69 -19.62 -3.98
C LEU A 89 -8.67 -18.10 -4.11
N THR A 90 -8.66 -17.59 -5.33
CA THR A 90 -8.72 -16.15 -5.58
C THR A 90 -10.04 -15.56 -5.08
N ARG A 91 -11.17 -16.18 -5.46
CA ARG A 91 -12.50 -15.74 -4.99
C ARG A 91 -12.66 -15.83 -3.47
N ASP A 92 -12.16 -16.91 -2.85
CA ASP A 92 -12.23 -17.11 -1.41
C ASP A 92 -11.35 -16.07 -0.67
N ARG A 93 -10.19 -15.71 -1.22
CA ARG A 93 -9.32 -14.63 -0.69
C ARG A 93 -10.00 -13.27 -0.77
N GLU A 94 -10.65 -12.97 -1.89
CA GLU A 94 -11.41 -11.72 -2.06
C GLU A 94 -12.60 -11.64 -1.09
N LEU A 95 -13.32 -12.75 -0.90
CA LEU A 95 -14.41 -12.82 0.09
C LEU A 95 -13.88 -12.62 1.51
N LEU A 96 -12.79 -13.31 1.85
CA LEU A 96 -12.15 -13.18 3.17
C LEU A 96 -11.69 -11.73 3.42
N ALA A 97 -11.11 -11.06 2.42
CA ALA A 97 -10.71 -9.67 2.53
C ALA A 97 -11.92 -8.76 2.82
N ARG A 98 -13.04 -8.97 2.10
CA ARG A 98 -14.28 -8.22 2.37
C ARG A 98 -14.86 -8.48 3.77
N LEU A 99 -14.88 -9.73 4.21
CA LEU A 99 -15.36 -10.09 5.55
C LEU A 99 -14.49 -9.45 6.63
N ARG A 100 -13.17 -9.47 6.47
CA ARG A 100 -12.25 -8.81 7.40
C ARG A 100 -12.44 -7.30 7.45
N THR A 101 -12.78 -6.67 6.33
CA THR A 101 -13.07 -5.24 6.27
C THR A 101 -14.33 -4.90 7.08
N VAL A 102 -15.38 -5.71 6.94
CA VAL A 102 -16.62 -5.52 7.71
C VAL A 102 -16.36 -5.76 9.20
N ASP A 103 -15.59 -6.81 9.54
CA ASP A 103 -15.22 -7.14 10.91
C ASP A 103 -14.41 -6.00 11.58
N ALA A 104 -13.43 -5.45 10.86
CA ALA A 104 -12.58 -4.34 11.34
C ALA A 104 -13.33 -3.01 11.49
N ALA A 105 -14.51 -2.86 10.88
CA ALA A 105 -15.39 -1.70 11.10
C ALA A 105 -16.22 -1.82 12.40
N GLU A 106 -16.16 -2.97 13.08
CA GLU A 106 -16.86 -3.25 14.35
C GLU A 106 -18.36 -2.84 14.34
N PRO A 107 -19.14 -3.21 13.31
CA PRO A 107 -20.51 -2.75 13.17
C PRO A 107 -21.38 -3.24 14.33
N GLY A 108 -22.06 -2.32 15.02
CA GLY A 108 -22.97 -2.62 16.12
C GLY A 108 -24.38 -3.03 15.66
N SER A 109 -24.70 -2.84 14.37
CA SER A 109 -26.02 -3.09 13.81
C SER A 109 -25.94 -3.65 12.37
N TRP A 110 -27.04 -4.24 11.90
CA TRP A 110 -27.15 -4.69 10.52
C TRP A 110 -27.14 -3.53 9.51
N ASP A 111 -27.63 -2.36 9.88
CA ASP A 111 -27.62 -1.19 9.00
C ASP A 111 -26.19 -0.73 8.74
N GLU A 112 -25.34 -0.69 9.78
CA GLU A 112 -23.91 -0.38 9.64
C GLU A 112 -23.17 -1.42 8.77
N VAL A 113 -23.50 -2.70 8.90
CA VAL A 113 -22.95 -3.75 8.00
C VAL A 113 -23.31 -3.45 6.54
N LEU A 114 -24.57 -3.06 6.28
CA LEU A 114 -25.04 -2.75 4.92
C LEU A 114 -24.37 -1.49 4.37
N ASP A 115 -24.11 -0.49 5.21
CA ASP A 115 -23.41 0.74 4.83
C ASP A 115 -21.97 0.43 4.41
N VAL A 116 -21.22 -0.32 5.21
CA VAL A 116 -19.85 -0.76 4.87
C VAL A 116 -19.84 -1.57 3.57
N VAL A 117 -20.76 -2.53 3.42
CA VAL A 117 -20.87 -3.33 2.18
C VAL A 117 -21.24 -2.47 0.99
N GLY A 118 -22.12 -1.48 1.18
CA GLY A 118 -22.49 -0.49 0.15
C GLY A 118 -21.29 0.32 -0.33
N LEU A 119 -20.47 0.83 0.61
CA LEU A 119 -19.23 1.57 0.31
C LEU A 119 -18.22 0.68 -0.44
N LEU A 120 -18.02 -0.57 -0.01
CA LEU A 120 -17.13 -1.51 -0.70
C LEU A 120 -17.56 -1.76 -2.15
N ARG A 121 -18.87 -1.89 -2.40
CA ARG A 121 -19.41 -2.03 -3.77
C ARG A 121 -19.19 -0.75 -4.59
N ALA A 122 -19.43 0.40 -4.00
CA ALA A 122 -19.25 1.68 -4.67
C ALA A 122 -17.79 1.97 -5.01
N LEU A 123 -16.84 1.63 -4.13
CA LEU A 123 -15.40 1.70 -4.39
C LEU A 123 -14.94 0.73 -5.50
N ALA A 124 -15.65 -0.36 -5.72
CA ALA A 124 -15.38 -1.29 -6.82
C ALA A 124 -16.14 -0.94 -8.12
N SER A 125 -16.85 0.18 -8.19
CA SER A 125 -17.61 0.60 -9.35
C SER A 125 -16.70 0.88 -10.56
N PRO A 126 -17.09 0.52 -11.80
CA PRO A 126 -16.37 0.92 -13.00
C PRO A 126 -16.38 2.44 -13.23
N ALA A 127 -17.36 3.16 -12.68
CA ALA A 127 -17.51 4.60 -12.84
C ALA A 127 -16.68 5.36 -11.80
N ALA A 128 -15.69 6.15 -12.23
CA ALA A 128 -14.81 6.93 -11.36
C ALA A 128 -15.59 7.87 -10.41
N GLY A 129 -16.64 8.53 -10.90
CA GLY A 129 -17.46 9.41 -10.07
C GLY A 129 -18.14 8.70 -8.89
N HIS A 130 -18.58 7.44 -9.08
CA HIS A 130 -19.15 6.65 -7.98
C HIS A 130 -18.06 6.25 -6.97
N ARG A 131 -16.86 5.88 -7.44
CA ARG A 131 -15.71 5.56 -6.54
C ARG A 131 -15.29 6.80 -5.75
N GLN A 132 -15.22 7.96 -6.39
CA GLN A 132 -14.90 9.22 -5.72
C GLN A 132 -15.92 9.58 -4.63
N GLN A 133 -17.22 9.48 -4.95
CA GLN A 133 -18.28 9.74 -3.99
C GLN A 133 -18.20 8.77 -2.79
N ALA A 134 -17.94 7.48 -3.04
CA ALA A 134 -17.76 6.49 -1.99
C ALA A 134 -16.54 6.78 -1.10
N ALA A 135 -15.42 7.21 -1.68
CA ALA A 135 -14.23 7.60 -0.92
C ALA A 135 -14.52 8.80 0.00
N LEU A 136 -15.26 9.81 -0.48
CA LEU A 136 -15.65 10.97 0.32
C LEU A 136 -16.68 10.62 1.42
N ALA A 137 -17.58 9.67 1.16
CA ALA A 137 -18.57 9.21 2.14
C ALA A 137 -17.96 8.34 3.25
N ALA A 138 -16.84 7.67 2.99
CA ALA A 138 -16.18 6.76 3.93
C ALA A 138 -15.74 7.40 5.26
N THR A 139 -15.75 8.73 5.37
CA THR A 139 -15.33 9.45 6.59
C THR A 139 -16.49 9.97 7.45
N ALA A 140 -17.70 10.00 6.90
CA ALA A 140 -18.84 10.68 7.54
C ALA A 140 -19.76 9.71 8.32
N ASP A 141 -20.19 8.64 7.67
CA ASP A 141 -21.28 7.80 8.18
C ASP A 141 -20.85 6.34 8.44
N ALA A 142 -19.78 5.88 7.80
CA ALA A 142 -19.23 4.53 7.99
C ALA A 142 -17.70 4.55 7.81
N PRO A 143 -16.92 4.57 8.89
CA PRO A 143 -15.47 4.58 8.82
C PRO A 143 -14.97 3.27 8.20
N LEU A 144 -14.24 3.38 7.08
CA LEU A 144 -13.52 2.24 6.51
C LEU A 144 -12.15 2.09 7.18
N PRO A 145 -11.67 0.86 7.35
CA PRO A 145 -10.34 0.62 7.90
C PRO A 145 -9.25 1.38 7.11
N PRO A 146 -8.33 2.08 7.80
CA PRO A 146 -7.27 2.85 7.14
C PRO A 146 -6.43 2.02 6.17
N GLU A 147 -6.15 0.76 6.51
CA GLU A 147 -5.44 -0.20 5.62
C GLU A 147 -6.16 -0.41 4.29
N LEU A 148 -7.50 -0.50 4.31
CA LEU A 148 -8.29 -0.66 3.08
C LEU A 148 -8.22 0.59 2.22
N LEU A 149 -8.37 1.78 2.81
CA LEU A 149 -8.25 3.06 2.11
C LEU A 149 -6.87 3.19 1.46
N ALA A 150 -5.80 2.86 2.20
CA ALA A 150 -4.43 2.86 1.70
C ALA A 150 -4.25 1.90 0.51
N ARG A 151 -4.72 0.67 0.63
CA ARG A 151 -4.66 -0.33 -0.44
C ARG A 151 -5.45 0.09 -1.68
N THR A 152 -6.63 0.66 -1.48
CA THR A 152 -7.47 1.16 -2.58
C THR A 152 -6.81 2.35 -3.27
N ALA A 153 -6.22 3.28 -2.52
CA ALA A 153 -5.48 4.41 -3.06
C ALA A 153 -4.27 3.97 -3.89
N LEU A 154 -3.54 2.93 -3.47
CA LEU A 154 -2.43 2.36 -4.24
C LEU A 154 -2.86 1.72 -5.57
N ALA A 155 -4.07 1.16 -5.62
CA ALA A 155 -4.61 0.51 -6.81
C ALA A 155 -5.35 1.47 -7.77
N GLU A 156 -5.74 2.66 -7.32
CA GLU A 156 -6.61 3.57 -8.06
C GLU A 156 -5.87 4.35 -9.16
N PRO A 157 -6.22 4.15 -10.44
CA PRO A 157 -5.56 4.85 -11.54
C PRO A 157 -6.10 6.26 -11.79
N ASP A 158 -7.34 6.57 -11.38
CA ASP A 158 -7.94 7.88 -11.59
C ASP A 158 -7.43 8.88 -10.53
N PRO A 159 -6.81 10.01 -10.92
CA PRO A 159 -6.19 10.94 -9.99
C PRO A 159 -7.19 11.64 -9.05
N HIS A 160 -8.42 11.86 -9.49
CA HIS A 160 -9.46 12.49 -8.65
C HIS A 160 -9.97 11.54 -7.58
N VAL A 161 -10.16 10.27 -7.94
CA VAL A 161 -10.52 9.21 -6.98
C VAL A 161 -9.37 8.95 -6.02
N ALA A 162 -8.14 8.87 -6.52
CA ALA A 162 -6.95 8.72 -5.68
C ALA A 162 -6.81 9.90 -4.69
N GLY A 163 -7.06 11.13 -5.13
CA GLY A 163 -7.10 12.31 -4.25
C GLY A 163 -8.17 12.20 -3.16
N ALA A 164 -9.39 11.78 -3.51
CA ALA A 164 -10.46 11.57 -2.54
C ALA A 164 -10.11 10.47 -1.50
N LEU A 165 -9.48 9.37 -1.94
CA LEU A 165 -9.02 8.31 -1.05
C LEU A 165 -7.91 8.77 -0.11
N ARG A 166 -6.94 9.55 -0.59
CA ARG A 166 -5.90 10.16 0.25
C ARG A 166 -6.49 11.10 1.29
N TRP A 167 -7.44 11.96 0.87
CA TRP A 167 -8.15 12.84 1.79
C TRP A 167 -8.93 12.06 2.85
N ALA A 168 -9.63 10.99 2.46
CA ALA A 168 -10.34 10.12 3.38
C ALA A 168 -9.37 9.45 4.37
N LEU A 169 -8.24 8.96 3.87
CA LEU A 169 -7.19 8.32 4.68
C LEU A 169 -6.58 9.31 5.70
N ALA A 170 -6.26 10.54 5.28
CA ALA A 170 -5.73 11.56 6.18
C ALA A 170 -6.71 11.92 7.33
N ARG A 171 -8.01 11.78 7.11
CA ARG A 171 -9.06 12.06 8.10
C ARG A 171 -9.44 10.86 8.97
N SER A 172 -9.30 9.64 8.48
CA SER A 172 -9.63 8.43 9.25
C SER A 172 -8.69 8.20 10.43
N GLY A 173 -7.49 8.78 10.37
CA GLY A 173 -6.40 8.45 11.30
C GLY A 173 -5.81 7.08 11.01
N ASP A 174 -4.71 6.75 11.67
CA ASP A 174 -4.05 5.44 11.54
C ASP A 174 -3.41 5.09 12.91
N PRO A 175 -4.23 4.82 13.94
CA PRO A 175 -3.72 4.60 15.30
C PRO A 175 -2.80 3.39 15.41
N ASP A 176 -3.01 2.39 14.57
CA ASP A 176 -2.25 1.14 14.58
C ASP A 176 -1.12 1.11 13.54
N GLY A 177 -0.96 2.17 12.74
CA GLY A 177 0.08 2.26 11.71
C GLY A 177 -0.13 1.33 10.51
N THR A 178 -1.29 0.72 10.36
CA THR A 178 -1.57 -0.29 9.31
C THR A 178 -1.62 0.32 7.91
N ALA A 179 -2.17 1.52 7.79
CA ALA A 179 -2.16 2.26 6.54
C ALA A 179 -0.74 2.71 6.16
N ALA A 180 0.00 3.27 7.12
CA ALA A 180 1.39 3.67 6.91
C ALA A 180 2.25 2.49 6.46
N ALA A 181 2.11 1.31 7.08
CA ALA A 181 2.80 0.09 6.68
C ALA A 181 2.41 -0.37 5.26
N THR A 182 1.13 -0.29 4.90
CA THR A 182 0.62 -0.63 3.57
C THR A 182 1.19 0.31 2.50
N LEU A 183 1.20 1.62 2.75
CA LEU A 183 1.77 2.62 1.86
C LEU A 183 3.30 2.46 1.72
N ALA A 184 4.01 2.20 2.84
CA ALA A 184 5.44 1.92 2.82
C ALA A 184 5.79 0.67 2.00
N ALA A 185 4.94 -0.37 2.05
CA ALA A 185 5.08 -1.52 1.16
C ALA A 185 4.85 -1.14 -0.32
N GLY A 186 3.94 -0.20 -0.59
CA GLY A 186 3.69 0.36 -1.92
C GLY A 186 4.91 1.04 -2.54
N LEU A 187 5.75 1.71 -1.74
CA LEU A 187 7.02 2.31 -2.20
C LEU A 187 8.04 1.27 -2.71
N ARG A 188 7.92 0.00 -2.31
CA ARG A 188 8.79 -1.09 -2.78
C ARG A 188 8.23 -1.83 -3.98
N SER A 189 7.12 -1.35 -4.57
CA SER A 189 6.51 -1.97 -5.75
C SER A 189 7.43 -1.89 -6.97
N ALA A 190 7.42 -2.93 -7.79
CA ALA A 190 8.07 -2.90 -9.10
C ALA A 190 7.37 -1.91 -10.06
N ASP A 191 6.06 -1.67 -9.86
CA ASP A 191 5.28 -0.71 -10.64
C ASP A 191 5.52 0.72 -10.14
N VAL A 192 6.11 1.55 -11.00
CA VAL A 192 6.38 2.97 -10.71
C VAL A 192 5.10 3.76 -10.41
N ALA A 193 3.97 3.43 -11.05
CA ALA A 193 2.72 4.12 -10.81
C ALA A 193 2.19 3.86 -9.38
N VAL A 194 2.43 2.66 -8.84
CA VAL A 194 2.14 2.34 -7.44
C VAL A 194 3.06 3.11 -6.51
N ARG A 195 4.38 3.18 -6.80
CA ARG A 195 5.33 3.94 -5.96
C ARG A 195 4.99 5.43 -5.92
N ARG A 196 4.62 6.04 -7.06
CA ARG A 196 4.16 7.44 -7.12
C ARG A 196 2.92 7.67 -6.26
N ARG A 197 1.91 6.81 -6.35
CA ARG A 197 0.73 6.91 -5.49
C ARG A 197 1.04 6.70 -4.01
N ALA A 198 1.99 5.83 -3.71
CA ALA A 198 2.42 5.57 -2.34
C ALA A 198 3.11 6.80 -1.71
N VAL A 199 4.03 7.44 -2.43
CA VAL A 199 4.71 8.63 -1.92
C VAL A 199 3.74 9.79 -1.72
N ASP A 200 2.77 9.98 -2.64
CA ASP A 200 1.73 11.00 -2.51
C ASP A 200 0.88 10.80 -1.27
N ALA A 201 0.41 9.55 -1.07
CA ALA A 201 -0.41 9.23 0.09
C ALA A 201 0.37 9.36 1.40
N LEU A 202 1.63 8.93 1.44
CA LEU A 202 2.51 9.09 2.61
C LEU A 202 2.80 10.56 2.91
N ALA A 203 2.95 11.43 1.90
CA ALA A 203 3.17 12.85 2.09
C ALA A 203 2.01 13.54 2.83
N GLU A 204 0.78 13.10 2.57
CA GLU A 204 -0.45 13.65 3.13
C GLU A 204 -0.90 12.99 4.45
N THR A 205 -0.38 11.79 4.77
CA THR A 205 -0.69 11.08 6.02
C THR A 205 0.15 11.59 7.19
N GLY A 206 -0.25 11.26 8.42
CA GLY A 206 0.41 11.72 9.65
C GLY A 206 1.91 11.38 9.73
N THR A 207 2.57 11.95 10.73
CA THR A 207 4.04 11.88 10.95
C THR A 207 4.48 10.61 11.69
N ALA A 208 3.85 9.46 11.43
CA ALA A 208 4.28 8.19 12.02
C ALA A 208 5.75 7.91 11.67
N PRO A 209 6.56 7.43 12.64
CA PRO A 209 7.98 7.16 12.41
C PRO A 209 8.24 6.21 11.24
N GLU A 210 7.41 5.18 11.07
CA GLU A 210 7.49 4.20 10.00
C GLU A 210 7.24 4.84 8.62
N ALA A 211 6.25 5.73 8.53
CA ALA A 211 5.97 6.49 7.31
C ALA A 211 7.13 7.43 6.95
N THR A 212 7.75 8.05 7.96
CA THR A 212 8.91 8.92 7.76
C THR A 212 10.13 8.13 7.30
N ALA A 213 10.39 6.97 7.92
CA ALA A 213 11.48 6.08 7.50
C ALA A 213 11.31 5.61 6.04
N ALA A 214 10.09 5.24 5.65
CA ALA A 214 9.79 4.83 4.28
C ALA A 214 10.01 5.96 3.26
N LEU A 215 9.70 7.21 3.63
CA LEU A 215 9.99 8.38 2.77
C LEU A 215 11.50 8.64 2.66
N VAL A 216 12.26 8.43 3.74
CA VAL A 216 13.73 8.55 3.71
C VAL A 216 14.33 7.51 2.76
N ASP A 217 13.87 6.26 2.82
CA ASP A 217 14.31 5.21 1.89
C ASP A 217 13.97 5.55 0.42
N ALA A 218 12.83 6.25 0.19
CA ALA A 218 12.39 6.63 -1.14
C ALA A 218 13.11 7.87 -1.71
N VAL A 219 13.93 8.56 -0.93
CA VAL A 219 14.78 9.67 -1.43
C VAL A 219 15.75 9.18 -2.51
N ASP A 220 16.16 7.92 -2.47
CA ASP A 220 17.06 7.34 -3.47
C ASP A 220 16.31 6.56 -4.58
N ASP A 221 15.00 6.77 -4.73
CA ASP A 221 14.22 6.10 -5.79
C ASP A 221 14.71 6.52 -7.18
N PRO A 222 14.88 5.58 -8.12
CA PRO A 222 15.33 5.88 -9.48
C PRO A 222 14.32 6.69 -10.31
N ASP A 223 13.06 6.72 -9.93
CA ASP A 223 12.04 7.55 -10.59
C ASP A 223 12.11 9.00 -10.07
N PRO A 224 12.33 9.99 -10.96
CA PRO A 224 12.52 11.39 -10.55
C PRO A 224 11.32 11.98 -9.80
N GLU A 225 10.11 11.51 -10.10
CA GLU A 225 8.89 11.99 -9.45
C GLU A 225 8.77 11.46 -8.02
N VAL A 226 9.07 10.16 -7.80
CA VAL A 226 9.11 9.55 -6.47
C VAL A 226 10.20 10.19 -5.63
N HIS A 227 11.44 10.31 -6.16
CA HIS A 227 12.57 10.99 -5.52
C HIS A 227 12.17 12.40 -5.03
N ARG A 228 11.68 13.22 -5.92
CA ARG A 228 11.33 14.62 -5.65
C ARG A 228 10.28 14.75 -4.55
N ARG A 229 9.20 13.96 -4.62
CA ARG A 229 8.14 13.96 -3.61
C ARG A 229 8.59 13.42 -2.27
N ALA A 230 9.44 12.40 -2.27
CA ALA A 230 10.03 11.85 -1.06
C ALA A 230 10.94 12.88 -0.36
N VAL A 231 11.76 13.60 -1.13
CA VAL A 231 12.63 14.67 -0.61
C VAL A 231 11.81 15.77 0.08
N LEU A 232 10.77 16.28 -0.59
CA LEU A 232 9.89 17.31 -0.04
C LEU A 232 9.15 16.81 1.22
N ALA A 233 8.57 15.60 1.15
CA ALA A 233 7.81 15.06 2.26
C ALA A 233 8.68 14.70 3.48
N ALA A 234 9.86 14.11 3.27
CA ALA A 234 10.79 13.80 4.35
C ALA A 234 11.36 15.08 4.99
N GLY A 235 11.74 16.06 4.16
CA GLY A 235 12.18 17.37 4.63
C GLY A 235 11.11 18.09 5.45
N GLY A 236 9.86 18.11 4.97
CA GLY A 236 8.72 18.67 5.68
C GLY A 236 8.42 18.01 7.03
N ARG A 237 8.94 16.78 7.25
CA ARG A 237 8.89 16.06 8.54
C ARG A 237 10.13 16.26 9.42
N GLY A 238 11.01 17.18 9.06
CA GLY A 238 12.19 17.52 9.84
C GLY A 238 13.42 16.67 9.55
N VAL A 239 13.44 15.88 8.46
CA VAL A 239 14.60 15.06 8.09
C VAL A 239 15.68 15.93 7.47
N THR A 240 16.66 16.34 8.27
CA THR A 240 17.72 17.28 7.86
C THR A 240 18.71 16.67 6.85
N ALA A 241 18.74 15.36 6.69
CA ALA A 241 19.55 14.69 5.66
C ALA A 241 19.10 15.05 4.23
N THR A 242 17.87 15.54 4.04
CA THR A 242 17.32 15.96 2.73
C THR A 242 17.83 17.33 2.26
N VAL A 243 18.52 18.12 3.09
CA VAL A 243 18.99 19.47 2.76
C VAL A 243 19.74 19.54 1.43
N PRO A 244 20.73 18.67 1.12
CA PRO A 244 21.41 18.75 -0.18
C PRO A 244 20.48 18.51 -1.36
N ALA A 245 19.54 17.56 -1.25
CA ALA A 245 18.56 17.25 -2.30
C ALA A 245 17.54 18.39 -2.49
N LEU A 246 17.08 19.02 -1.40
CA LEU A 246 16.20 20.20 -1.46
C LEU A 246 16.90 21.39 -2.17
N VAL A 247 18.17 21.65 -1.86
CA VAL A 247 18.96 22.67 -2.56
C VAL A 247 19.12 22.33 -4.04
N ALA A 248 19.33 21.07 -4.38
CA ALA A 248 19.39 20.63 -5.77
C ALA A 248 18.06 20.89 -6.52
N LEU A 249 16.91 20.70 -5.87
CA LEU A 249 15.59 21.05 -6.44
C LEU A 249 15.48 22.56 -6.72
N VAL A 250 15.94 23.40 -5.79
CA VAL A 250 15.99 24.87 -5.98
C VAL A 250 16.87 25.22 -7.18
N VAL A 251 18.08 24.67 -7.28
CA VAL A 251 18.99 24.87 -8.40
C VAL A 251 18.37 24.45 -9.72
N ALA A 252 17.73 23.28 -9.76
CA ALA A 252 17.08 22.75 -10.96
C ALA A 252 15.81 23.51 -11.38
N GLY A 253 15.20 24.30 -10.48
CA GLY A 253 13.93 24.99 -10.72
C GLY A 253 12.76 24.04 -10.80
N VAL A 254 12.81 22.96 -10.02
CA VAL A 254 11.74 21.94 -9.94
C VAL A 254 11.20 21.96 -8.52
N ASP A 255 9.95 22.38 -8.34
CA ASP A 255 9.34 22.62 -7.02
C ASP A 255 10.22 23.53 -6.12
N ASP A 256 10.95 24.45 -6.71
CA ASP A 256 11.92 25.33 -6.06
C ASP A 256 11.31 26.15 -4.91
N VAL A 257 10.08 26.62 -5.06
CA VAL A 257 9.35 27.33 -4.01
C VAL A 257 9.05 26.40 -2.83
N ALA A 258 8.50 25.20 -3.10
CA ALA A 258 8.20 24.23 -2.05
C ALA A 258 9.48 23.76 -1.34
N ALA A 259 10.56 23.56 -2.08
CA ALA A 259 11.86 23.19 -1.51
C ALA A 259 12.43 24.32 -0.62
N ALA A 260 12.30 25.57 -1.04
CA ALA A 260 12.71 26.73 -0.25
C ALA A 260 11.89 26.87 1.05
N GLU A 261 10.58 26.67 1.00
CA GLU A 261 9.70 26.67 2.18
C GLU A 261 10.09 25.55 3.17
N VAL A 262 10.39 24.34 2.68
CA VAL A 262 10.83 23.22 3.52
C VAL A 262 12.20 23.52 4.16
N LEU A 263 13.15 24.10 3.40
CA LEU A 263 14.44 24.52 3.93
C LEU A 263 14.29 25.59 5.02
N ALA A 264 13.38 26.55 4.83
CA ALA A 264 13.07 27.55 5.84
C ALA A 264 12.48 26.94 7.10
N ALA A 265 11.52 26.02 6.98
CA ALA A 265 10.94 25.31 8.11
C ALA A 265 11.98 24.50 8.90
N LEU A 266 12.90 23.80 8.20
CA LEU A 266 14.01 23.08 8.84
C LEU A 266 14.96 24.01 9.62
N SER A 267 15.09 25.28 9.19
CA SER A 267 15.95 26.27 9.81
C SER A 267 15.34 26.93 11.06
N GLU A 268 14.01 26.87 11.24
CA GLU A 268 13.32 27.54 12.35
C GLU A 268 13.56 26.85 13.72
N ASP A 269 13.70 25.55 13.74
CA ASP A 269 13.69 24.74 14.96
C ASP A 269 15.09 24.56 15.57
N ASP A 270 16.18 24.68 14.78
CA ASP A 270 17.54 24.40 15.24
C ASP A 270 18.61 25.28 14.57
N PRO A 271 19.36 26.09 15.33
CA PRO A 271 20.41 26.97 14.78
C PRO A 271 21.52 26.20 14.03
N ALA A 272 21.84 24.97 14.42
CA ALA A 272 22.84 24.17 13.72
C ALA A 272 22.32 23.70 12.35
N THR A 273 21.05 23.39 12.26
CA THR A 273 20.39 23.07 10.98
C THR A 273 20.31 24.31 10.10
N SER A 274 19.94 25.47 10.67
CA SER A 274 19.94 26.76 9.94
C SER A 274 21.30 27.05 9.34
N ALA A 275 22.40 26.89 10.10
CA ALA A 275 23.75 27.10 9.56
C ALA A 275 24.06 26.13 8.40
N ARG A 276 23.70 24.84 8.50
CA ARG A 276 23.90 23.86 7.42
C ARG A 276 23.09 24.20 6.17
N VAL A 277 21.86 24.67 6.32
CA VAL A 277 21.01 25.07 5.20
C VAL A 277 21.63 26.28 4.50
N LEU A 278 22.08 27.30 5.27
CA LEU A 278 22.76 28.47 4.74
C LEU A 278 24.06 28.13 4.00
N ASP A 279 24.90 27.26 4.60
CA ASP A 279 26.14 26.80 3.97
C ASP A 279 25.84 26.04 2.64
N ALA A 280 24.80 25.22 2.62
CA ALA A 280 24.40 24.49 1.42
C ALA A 280 23.87 25.42 0.31
N LEU A 281 23.04 26.42 0.66
CA LEU A 281 22.53 27.39 -0.29
C LEU A 281 23.67 28.31 -0.82
N ASP A 282 24.56 28.75 0.06
CA ASP A 282 25.70 29.59 -0.29
C ASP A 282 26.69 28.85 -1.20
N GLY A 283 27.03 27.59 -0.84
CA GLY A 283 27.89 26.75 -1.66
C GLY A 283 27.29 26.41 -3.03
N ALA A 284 25.96 26.40 -3.15
CA ALA A 284 25.28 26.16 -4.42
C ALA A 284 25.30 27.36 -5.35
N LEU A 285 25.63 28.57 -4.87
CA LEU A 285 25.81 29.75 -5.70
C LEU A 285 27.07 29.66 -6.57
N ASP A 286 28.08 28.94 -6.09
CA ASP A 286 29.34 28.76 -6.80
C ASP A 286 29.11 27.92 -8.07
N GLY A 287 29.34 28.51 -9.24
CA GLY A 287 29.17 27.81 -10.53
C GLY A 287 27.73 27.69 -11.02
N ALA A 288 26.74 28.19 -10.28
CA ALA A 288 25.35 28.22 -10.73
C ALA A 288 25.13 29.20 -11.89
N ASP A 289 24.24 28.87 -12.81
CA ASP A 289 23.81 29.78 -13.86
C ASP A 289 22.98 30.96 -13.26
N PRO A 290 22.79 32.06 -14.00
CA PRO A 290 22.06 33.24 -13.50
C PRO A 290 20.62 32.90 -13.05
N ALA A 291 19.93 31.98 -13.73
CA ALA A 291 18.57 31.59 -13.36
C ALA A 291 18.56 30.82 -12.03
N ALA A 292 19.51 29.91 -11.83
CA ALA A 292 19.68 29.18 -10.56
C ALA A 292 20.07 30.15 -9.43
N ARG A 293 20.96 31.12 -9.66
CA ARG A 293 21.31 32.14 -8.66
C ARG A 293 20.11 32.98 -8.23
N ILE A 294 19.19 33.31 -9.17
CA ILE A 294 17.95 34.02 -8.83
C ILE A 294 17.07 33.14 -7.91
N ARG A 295 16.89 31.86 -8.21
CA ARG A 295 16.10 30.93 -7.35
C ARG A 295 16.75 30.75 -5.98
N LEU A 296 18.07 30.59 -5.92
CA LEU A 296 18.81 30.56 -4.66
C LEU A 296 18.65 31.83 -3.85
N ALA A 297 18.68 33.02 -4.50
CA ALA A 297 18.40 34.30 -3.83
C ALA A 297 16.96 34.32 -3.27
N GLN A 298 15.98 33.78 -3.98
CA GLN A 298 14.61 33.63 -3.49
C GLN A 298 14.55 32.72 -2.27
N ALA A 299 15.22 31.56 -2.31
CA ALA A 299 15.29 30.64 -1.18
C ALA A 299 15.98 31.27 0.05
N LEU A 300 17.02 32.06 -0.14
CA LEU A 300 17.71 32.81 0.92
C LEU A 300 16.83 33.85 1.62
N VAL A 301 15.87 34.48 0.90
CA VAL A 301 14.90 35.40 1.51
C VAL A 301 14.04 34.75 2.56
N GLU A 302 13.69 33.49 2.36
CA GLU A 302 12.87 32.72 3.30
C GLU A 302 13.65 32.22 4.53
N GLN A 303 15.01 32.26 4.49
CA GLN A 303 15.83 31.79 5.60
C GLN A 303 15.89 32.81 6.75
N PRO A 304 15.80 32.34 8.01
CA PRO A 304 15.94 33.21 9.18
C PRO A 304 17.41 33.60 9.40
N GLY A 305 17.60 34.78 10.02
CA GLY A 305 18.90 35.19 10.57
C GLY A 305 19.76 36.04 9.66
N PRO A 306 20.91 36.55 10.17
CA PRO A 306 21.76 37.52 9.49
C PRO A 306 22.55 36.94 8.31
N GLY A 307 22.93 35.65 8.36
CA GLY A 307 23.73 35.00 7.31
C GLY A 307 23.06 34.99 5.95
N ALA A 308 21.75 34.76 5.90
CA ALA A 308 20.98 34.84 4.66
C ALA A 308 21.02 36.26 4.06
N ARG A 309 20.91 37.28 4.92
CA ARG A 309 21.01 38.67 4.49
C ARG A 309 22.41 39.01 3.97
N GLU A 310 23.46 38.51 4.58
CA GLU A 310 24.84 38.69 4.11
C GLU A 310 25.03 38.05 2.73
N ALA A 311 24.53 36.86 2.50
CA ALA A 311 24.54 36.17 1.20
C ALA A 311 23.80 37.03 0.14
N LEU A 312 22.61 37.53 0.45
CA LEU A 312 21.85 38.43 -0.44
C LEU A 312 22.60 39.71 -0.73
N LEU A 313 23.26 40.33 0.26
CA LEU A 313 24.07 41.52 0.05
C LEU A 313 25.30 41.27 -0.85
N ARG A 314 25.89 40.05 -0.82
CA ARG A 314 26.95 39.70 -1.79
C ARG A 314 26.38 39.61 -3.20
N LEU A 315 25.21 39.02 -3.39
CA LEU A 315 24.52 38.88 -4.68
C LEU A 315 24.07 40.22 -5.28
N THR A 316 23.95 41.34 -4.50
CA THR A 316 23.70 42.66 -5.07
C THR A 316 24.85 43.18 -5.95
N ARG A 317 26.01 42.53 -5.86
CA ARG A 317 27.24 42.85 -6.66
C ARG A 317 27.52 41.73 -7.67
N ASP A 318 26.53 40.89 -7.98
CA ASP A 318 26.70 39.83 -8.97
C ASP A 318 27.00 40.40 -10.36
N ASP A 319 27.81 39.66 -11.14
CA ASP A 319 28.17 40.05 -12.51
C ASP A 319 26.96 40.04 -13.45
N ASP A 320 25.94 39.20 -13.16
CA ASP A 320 24.67 39.20 -13.88
C ASP A 320 23.74 40.28 -13.33
N ARG A 321 23.34 41.21 -14.22
CA ARG A 321 22.46 42.31 -13.86
C ARG A 321 21.11 41.91 -13.31
N ALA A 322 20.52 40.80 -13.79
CA ALA A 322 19.21 40.33 -13.31
C ALA A 322 19.33 39.78 -11.90
N VAL A 323 20.40 39.01 -11.61
CA VAL A 323 20.70 38.51 -10.26
C VAL A 323 20.89 39.67 -9.29
N ALA A 324 21.76 40.67 -9.64
CA ALA A 324 22.02 41.82 -8.80
C ALA A 324 20.74 42.64 -8.51
N LEU A 325 19.87 42.84 -9.51
CA LEU A 325 18.61 43.56 -9.36
C LEU A 325 17.65 42.83 -8.40
N VAL A 326 17.47 41.50 -8.57
CA VAL A 326 16.62 40.67 -7.72
C VAL A 326 17.15 40.66 -6.29
N ALA A 327 18.46 40.45 -6.11
CA ALA A 327 19.08 40.45 -4.79
C ALA A 327 18.92 41.82 -4.08
N THR A 328 19.03 42.94 -4.83
CA THR A 328 18.82 44.28 -4.29
C THR A 328 17.38 44.48 -3.80
N ALA A 329 16.38 43.99 -4.57
CA ALA A 329 14.99 44.07 -4.18
C ALA A 329 14.70 43.25 -2.90
N PHE A 330 15.39 42.15 -2.70
CA PHE A 330 15.24 41.28 -1.53
C PHE A 330 16.01 41.80 -0.31
N ALA A 331 17.25 42.30 -0.48
CA ALA A 331 18.04 42.84 0.61
C ALA A 331 17.40 44.05 1.29
N GLY A 332 16.52 44.79 0.59
CA GLY A 332 15.74 45.89 1.12
C GLY A 332 14.51 45.48 1.95
N ARG A 333 14.11 44.21 1.97
CA ARG A 333 13.01 43.73 2.78
C ARG A 333 13.46 43.52 4.23
N PRO A 334 12.60 43.83 5.24
CA PRO A 334 12.89 43.41 6.59
C PRO A 334 12.93 41.89 6.62
N GLY A 335 14.05 41.29 7.07
CA GLY A 335 14.20 39.84 7.19
C GLY A 335 13.08 39.24 8.06
N ARG A 336 12.69 38.02 7.78
CA ARG A 336 11.72 37.28 8.59
C ARG A 336 12.24 37.28 10.04
N ALA A 337 11.49 37.87 10.96
CA ALA A 337 11.85 37.87 12.36
C ALA A 337 11.85 36.40 12.85
N ALA A 338 12.89 36.02 13.59
CA ALA A 338 12.93 34.71 14.22
C ALA A 338 11.66 34.52 15.08
N PRO A 339 10.92 33.43 14.95
CA PRO A 339 9.76 33.19 15.80
C PRO A 339 10.20 33.20 17.28
N PRO A 340 9.36 33.67 18.20
CA PRO A 340 9.68 33.61 19.62
C PRO A 340 9.89 32.18 20.05
N PRO A 341 10.87 31.88 20.93
CA PRO A 341 11.14 30.54 21.37
C PRO A 341 9.86 29.92 21.93
N ARG A 342 9.46 28.75 21.41
CA ARG A 342 8.31 28.01 21.91
C ARG A 342 8.52 27.74 23.39
N PRO A 343 7.52 28.02 24.27
CA PRO A 343 7.63 27.71 25.69
C PRO A 343 7.92 26.22 25.84
N GLY A 344 9.06 25.90 26.48
CA GLY A 344 9.54 24.55 26.65
C GLY A 344 8.44 23.61 27.11
N ARG A 345 8.32 22.43 26.50
CA ARG A 345 7.51 21.33 27.03
C ARG A 345 8.00 21.04 28.43
N SER A 346 7.32 21.62 29.42
CA SER A 346 7.54 21.35 30.81
C SER A 346 7.27 19.84 31.01
N THR A 347 8.33 19.09 31.25
CA THR A 347 8.22 17.73 31.80
C THR A 347 7.50 17.85 33.14
N ARG A 348 6.17 17.61 33.13
CA ARG A 348 5.44 17.45 34.39
C ARG A 348 6.06 16.26 35.12
N SER A 349 6.89 16.58 36.10
CA SER A 349 7.29 15.67 37.15
C SER A 349 6.02 15.06 37.73
N LEU A 350 5.91 13.75 37.69
CA LEU A 350 4.91 12.97 38.40
C LEU A 350 5.07 13.24 39.89
N GLY A 351 4.30 14.17 40.39
CA GLY A 351 4.20 14.50 41.81
C GLY A 351 3.65 13.29 42.58
N GLN A 352 4.40 12.90 43.60
CA GLN A 352 4.05 11.92 44.61
C GLN A 352 2.64 12.16 45.15
N ALA A 353 1.82 11.13 45.13
CA ALA A 353 0.53 11.11 45.85
C ALA A 353 0.75 11.11 47.37
N PRO A 354 -0.04 11.88 48.15
CA PRO A 354 0.05 11.85 49.62
C PRO A 354 -0.55 10.54 50.17
N PRO A 355 -0.07 10.08 51.35
CA PRO A 355 -0.52 8.84 51.96
C PRO A 355 -1.98 8.97 52.47
N ARG A 356 -2.83 8.00 52.11
CA ARG A 356 -4.19 7.86 52.63
C ARG A 356 -4.12 7.47 54.12
N ALA A 357 -4.72 8.33 54.99
CA ALA A 357 -5.04 7.98 56.34
C ALA A 357 -6.21 6.97 56.35
N ARG A 358 -6.07 5.92 57.16
CA ARG A 358 -7.19 5.04 57.56
C ARG A 358 -7.78 5.57 58.88
N PRO A 359 -9.08 5.31 59.07
CA PRO A 359 -9.53 4.73 60.33
C PRO A 359 -9.84 3.25 60.19
#